data_e8b707e4a8af40ede9809ad5ec604189
#
_entry.id   e8b707e4a8af40ede9809ad5ec604189
#
_cell.length_a   1.000
_cell.length_b   1.000
_cell.length_c   1.000
_cell.angle_alpha   90.00
_cell.angle_beta   90.00
_cell.angle_gamma   90.00
#
_symmetry.space_group_name_H-M   'P 1'
#
loop_
_entity.id
_entity.type
_entity.pdbx_description
1 polymer ?
#
loop_
_entity_poly.entity_id
_entity_poly.type
_entity_poly.pdbx_seq_one_letter_code
_entity_poly.pdbx_strand_id
1 'polypeptide(L)'
;MPRILVAISADIYVRNYLRTDALSSLQKQYDLDIIADKSLALANEVSQDPSFAGFFSLAPDTERKHHLLFNLLMWRHRKKSRTFLYRWLRNSQWHLIKRQGPLLERALSVVSWIVKASRNPHGLRIPVLASAPLFPLVSGLLRRSLPVNPDLEKFVTTNHYDMIVFPSAAFDSVSVDLSRLGRQRNVPTLCLIDNWDNLTSKTVFWKKPDFIGVWGEQARQQAMSVHGFSAEQIHLLGTPRFDSYFAARDAPEEERHYEFPYVLFVGSAMPFDEIGTLHALERILESDPSVPANLRIVYRPHPWQQKRNSPAVFDSRDFSRVDLDLQIKAAFDAGLEPEKTDPAFQPELGYYPSLLRDAEVVIGPLTTMLFESALCLRPVIALSYFDGYHPNTGRRYFVHFEGMERVPGFTFCNRASDLHGQLRSALDQETIRAEVSDTQTSYFLFQDHLSYPERLAQVSASVLKSEKRATRTSKP
;
A
#
# COMPACT_ATOMS: atom_id res chain seq x y z
N MET A 1 -27.77 19.52 9.68
CA MET A 1 -27.29 18.38 8.88
C MET A 1 -26.63 17.38 9.83
N PRO A 2 -26.52 16.07 9.51
CA PRO A 2 -25.65 15.19 10.26
C PRO A 2 -24.19 15.67 10.19
N ARG A 3 -23.46 15.51 11.30
CA ARG A 3 -22.07 15.96 11.41
C ARG A 3 -21.12 14.79 11.38
N ILE A 4 -20.10 14.84 10.51
CA ILE A 4 -19.14 13.76 10.30
C ILE A 4 -17.75 14.25 10.66
N LEU A 5 -17.03 13.46 11.49
CA LEU A 5 -15.62 13.66 11.77
C LEU A 5 -14.78 12.87 10.79
N VAL A 6 -13.83 13.50 10.11
CA VAL A 6 -12.80 12.85 9.29
C VAL A 6 -11.44 13.03 9.94
N ALA A 7 -10.70 11.94 10.19
CA ALA A 7 -9.39 11.99 10.82
C ALA A 7 -8.28 11.54 9.87
N ILE A 8 -7.28 12.40 9.65
CA ILE A 8 -6.13 12.20 8.76
C ILE A 8 -4.86 11.97 9.58
N SER A 9 -4.29 10.78 9.53
CA SER A 9 -3.14 10.36 10.36
C SER A 9 -1.84 10.12 9.58
N ALA A 10 -1.82 10.32 8.26
CA ALA A 10 -0.61 10.16 7.44
C ALA A 10 -0.67 11.01 6.17
N ASP A 11 0.49 11.47 5.68
CA ASP A 11 0.60 12.29 4.45
C ASP A 11 0.02 11.59 3.21
N ILE A 12 0.10 10.26 3.15
CA ILE A 12 -0.53 9.48 2.08
C ILE A 12 -2.06 9.67 2.03
N TYR A 13 -2.70 9.89 3.18
CA TYR A 13 -4.14 10.13 3.24
C TYR A 13 -4.50 11.58 2.83
N VAL A 14 -3.61 12.55 3.11
CA VAL A 14 -3.74 13.91 2.54
C VAL A 14 -3.77 13.82 1.01
N ARG A 15 -2.78 13.12 0.43
CA ARG A 15 -2.70 12.96 -1.02
C ARG A 15 -3.92 12.25 -1.60
N ASN A 16 -4.38 11.17 -0.97
CA ASN A 16 -5.42 10.31 -1.54
C ASN A 16 -6.83 10.86 -1.30
N TYR A 17 -7.07 11.66 -0.25
CA TYR A 17 -8.42 12.07 0.14
C TYR A 17 -8.63 13.58 0.16
N LEU A 18 -7.59 14.41 0.32
CA LEU A 18 -7.72 15.87 0.32
C LEU A 18 -7.24 16.53 -0.97
N ARG A 19 -6.21 15.98 -1.62
CA ARG A 19 -5.77 16.47 -2.95
C ARG A 19 -6.64 15.96 -4.10
N THR A 20 -7.50 14.99 -3.82
CA THR A 20 -8.55 14.51 -4.75
C THR A 20 -9.89 15.12 -4.31
N ASP A 21 -10.92 14.92 -5.12
CA ASP A 21 -12.28 15.32 -4.77
C ASP A 21 -13.02 14.30 -3.87
N ALA A 22 -12.30 13.35 -3.28
CA ALA A 22 -12.84 12.21 -2.53
C ALA A 22 -13.92 12.56 -1.50
N LEU A 23 -13.79 13.70 -0.82
CA LEU A 23 -14.71 14.16 0.20
C LEU A 23 -15.77 15.15 -0.31
N SER A 24 -15.74 15.53 -1.58
CA SER A 24 -16.59 16.60 -2.14
C SER A 24 -18.09 16.34 -1.97
N SER A 25 -18.54 15.09 -2.16
CA SER A 25 -19.94 14.73 -1.97
C SER A 25 -20.35 14.67 -0.50
N LEU A 26 -19.43 14.33 0.41
CA LEU A 26 -19.67 14.43 1.85
C LEU A 26 -19.80 15.89 2.30
N GLN A 27 -18.90 16.76 1.85
CA GLN A 27 -18.93 18.19 2.17
C GLN A 27 -20.22 18.88 1.70
N LYS A 28 -20.79 18.42 0.60
CA LYS A 28 -22.09 18.93 0.08
C LYS A 28 -23.31 18.47 0.88
N GLN A 29 -23.24 17.30 1.51
CA GLN A 29 -24.39 16.63 2.13
C GLN A 29 -24.38 16.67 3.66
N TYR A 30 -23.23 16.94 4.28
CA TYR A 30 -23.00 16.83 5.71
C TYR A 30 -22.17 17.99 6.24
N ASP A 31 -22.29 18.30 7.53
CA ASP A 31 -21.32 19.15 8.22
C ASP A 31 -20.06 18.33 8.47
N LEU A 32 -18.95 18.71 7.84
CA LEU A 32 -17.71 17.94 7.89
C LEU A 32 -16.66 18.65 8.73
N ASP A 33 -16.10 17.95 9.72
CA ASP A 33 -14.93 18.38 10.48
C ASP A 33 -13.74 17.48 10.12
N ILE A 34 -12.65 18.09 9.66
CA ILE A 34 -11.39 17.39 9.38
C ILE A 34 -10.40 17.69 10.50
N ILE A 35 -9.88 16.62 11.12
CA ILE A 35 -8.77 16.71 12.07
C ILE A 35 -7.55 15.98 11.52
N ALA A 36 -6.35 16.47 11.84
CA ALA A 36 -5.12 15.88 11.33
C ALA A 36 -4.04 15.71 12.40
N ASP A 37 -3.13 14.75 12.18
CA ASP A 37 -1.93 14.65 13.01
C ASP A 37 -1.03 15.86 12.76
N LYS A 38 -0.63 16.53 13.84
CA LYS A 38 0.25 17.70 13.79
C LYS A 38 1.63 17.41 13.20
N SER A 39 2.07 16.17 13.22
CA SER A 39 3.39 15.76 12.74
C SER A 39 3.44 15.49 11.23
N LEU A 40 2.35 15.65 10.50
CA LEU A 40 2.33 15.49 9.05
C LEU A 40 3.24 16.52 8.36
N ALA A 41 3.98 16.10 7.35
CA ALA A 41 4.74 17.02 6.49
C ALA A 41 3.80 17.99 5.75
N LEU A 42 2.58 17.53 5.43
CA LEU A 42 1.52 18.30 4.75
C LEU A 42 0.52 18.97 5.73
N ALA A 43 0.85 19.11 7.02
CA ALA A 43 -0.05 19.69 8.02
C ALA A 43 -0.54 21.11 7.65
N ASN A 44 0.34 21.93 7.07
CA ASN A 44 -0.03 23.29 6.62
C ASN A 44 -1.08 23.27 5.50
N GLU A 45 -0.98 22.31 4.57
CA GLU A 45 -1.95 22.13 3.49
C GLU A 45 -3.32 21.72 4.06
N VAL A 46 -3.33 20.76 4.98
CA VAL A 46 -4.58 20.31 5.62
C VAL A 46 -5.27 21.44 6.37
N SER A 47 -4.51 22.32 7.03
CA SER A 47 -5.08 23.45 7.78
C SER A 47 -5.74 24.52 6.91
N GLN A 48 -5.54 24.48 5.60
CA GLN A 48 -6.18 25.39 4.64
C GLN A 48 -7.54 24.87 4.14
N ASP A 49 -7.88 23.60 4.43
CA ASP A 49 -9.20 23.06 4.06
C ASP A 49 -10.31 23.79 4.83
N PRO A 50 -11.40 24.23 4.17
CA PRO A 50 -12.52 24.93 4.84
C PRO A 50 -13.17 24.12 5.96
N SER A 51 -13.10 22.80 5.90
CA SER A 51 -13.65 21.89 6.92
C SER A 51 -12.65 21.58 8.05
N PHE A 52 -11.47 22.19 8.06
CA PHE A 52 -10.45 21.89 9.07
C PHE A 52 -10.88 22.34 10.46
N ALA A 53 -10.91 21.40 11.41
CA ALA A 53 -11.34 21.64 12.79
C ALA A 53 -10.19 21.65 13.82
N GLY A 54 -9.01 21.10 13.49
CA GLY A 54 -7.84 21.15 14.38
C GLY A 54 -6.86 19.99 14.24
N PHE A 55 -5.81 20.06 15.04
CA PHE A 55 -4.76 19.06 15.09
C PHE A 55 -4.86 18.18 16.34
N PHE A 56 -4.44 16.92 16.21
CA PHE A 56 -4.11 16.04 17.33
C PHE A 56 -2.63 15.66 17.28
N SER A 57 -2.10 15.18 18.40
CA SER A 57 -0.69 14.79 18.50
C SER A 57 -0.56 13.35 18.99
N LEU A 58 0.35 12.57 18.37
CA LEU A 58 0.62 11.19 18.77
C LEU A 58 1.80 11.15 19.76
N ALA A 59 1.65 10.40 20.85
CA ALA A 59 2.70 10.21 21.83
C ALA A 59 3.62 9.05 21.41
N PRO A 60 4.95 9.26 21.20
CA PRO A 60 5.86 8.23 20.69
C PRO A 60 5.90 6.95 21.52
N ASP A 61 5.77 7.04 22.84
CA ASP A 61 5.75 5.88 23.74
C ASP A 61 4.48 5.04 23.56
N THR A 62 3.36 5.69 23.38
CA THR A 62 2.07 5.04 23.10
C THR A 62 2.13 4.34 21.76
N GLU A 63 2.66 4.99 20.72
CA GLU A 63 2.85 4.39 19.40
C GLU A 63 3.74 3.15 19.45
N ARG A 64 4.85 3.18 20.17
CA ARG A 64 5.72 2.00 20.34
C ARG A 64 4.99 0.80 20.95
N LYS A 65 4.13 1.04 21.95
CA LYS A 65 3.31 -0.03 22.57
C LYS A 65 2.25 -0.57 21.61
N HIS A 66 1.58 0.30 20.85
CA HIS A 66 0.65 -0.10 19.78
C HIS A 66 1.36 -0.96 18.74
N HIS A 67 2.53 -0.54 18.25
CA HIS A 67 3.32 -1.30 17.29
C HIS A 67 3.76 -2.67 17.82
N LEU A 68 4.09 -2.78 19.11
CA LEU A 68 4.36 -4.10 19.71
C LEU A 68 3.11 -4.98 19.66
N LEU A 69 1.97 -4.47 20.10
CA LEU A 69 0.71 -5.23 20.08
C LEU A 69 0.32 -5.67 18.66
N PHE A 70 0.45 -4.78 17.68
CA PHE A 70 0.22 -5.10 16.26
C PHE A 70 1.15 -6.22 15.76
N ASN A 71 2.44 -6.18 16.08
CA ASN A 71 3.38 -7.23 15.69
C ASN A 71 3.03 -8.59 16.34
N LEU A 72 2.58 -8.60 17.59
CA LEU A 72 2.10 -9.82 18.26
C LEU A 72 0.86 -10.37 17.56
N LEU A 73 -0.10 -9.52 17.21
CA LEU A 73 -1.31 -9.91 16.48
C LEU A 73 -1.00 -10.41 15.07
N MET A 74 -0.14 -9.74 14.32
CA MET A 74 0.30 -10.22 13.00
C MET A 74 0.93 -11.60 13.07
N TRP A 75 1.81 -11.83 14.06
CA TRP A 75 2.37 -13.16 14.26
C TRP A 75 1.31 -14.22 14.52
N ARG A 76 0.28 -13.91 15.29
CA ARG A 76 -0.83 -14.84 15.54
C ARG A 76 -1.67 -15.10 14.28
N HIS A 77 -1.80 -14.11 13.40
CA HIS A 77 -2.53 -14.21 12.13
C HIS A 77 -1.67 -14.75 10.96
N ARG A 78 -0.38 -15.09 11.16
CA ARG A 78 0.53 -15.54 10.09
C ARG A 78 0.06 -16.77 9.32
N LYS A 79 -0.81 -17.61 9.90
CA LYS A 79 -1.42 -18.74 9.21
C LYS A 79 -2.57 -18.32 8.28
N LYS A 80 -3.19 -17.18 8.55
CA LYS A 80 -4.27 -16.60 7.73
C LYS A 80 -3.72 -15.79 6.55
N SER A 81 -2.55 -15.17 6.72
CA SER A 81 -1.84 -14.49 5.63
C SER A 81 -0.34 -14.80 5.70
N ARG A 82 0.17 -15.37 4.62
CA ARG A 82 1.61 -15.65 4.46
C ARG A 82 2.45 -14.38 4.42
N THR A 83 1.87 -13.25 4.05
CA THR A 83 2.55 -11.95 4.05
C THR A 83 2.91 -11.50 5.47
N PHE A 84 2.10 -11.83 6.48
CA PHE A 84 2.45 -11.57 7.89
C PHE A 84 3.67 -12.38 8.34
N LEU A 85 3.76 -13.65 7.94
CA LEU A 85 4.96 -14.47 8.18
C LEU A 85 6.19 -13.86 7.50
N TYR A 86 6.05 -13.48 6.23
CA TYR A 86 7.14 -12.86 5.47
C TYR A 86 7.63 -11.56 6.13
N ARG A 87 6.71 -10.69 6.59
CA ARG A 87 7.05 -9.46 7.30
C ARG A 87 7.88 -9.74 8.55
N TRP A 88 7.51 -10.75 9.33
CA TRP A 88 8.33 -11.15 10.48
C TRP A 88 9.70 -11.70 10.06
N LEU A 89 9.75 -12.58 9.04
CA LEU A 89 11.01 -13.12 8.51
C LEU A 89 11.96 -11.99 8.10
N ARG A 90 11.46 -10.98 7.41
CA ARG A 90 12.22 -9.78 7.03
C ARG A 90 12.72 -9.02 8.26
N ASN A 91 11.82 -8.71 9.18
CA ASN A 91 12.15 -7.93 10.37
C ASN A 91 13.14 -8.69 11.29
N SER A 92 13.07 -10.03 11.35
CA SER A 92 14.02 -10.87 12.06
C SER A 92 15.35 -11.05 11.33
N GLN A 93 15.52 -10.46 10.15
CA GLN A 93 16.72 -10.60 9.31
C GLN A 93 17.03 -12.07 8.93
N TRP A 94 15.97 -12.86 8.70
CA TRP A 94 16.09 -14.28 8.33
C TRP A 94 16.94 -14.50 7.06
N HIS A 95 17.04 -13.51 6.17
CA HIS A 95 17.87 -13.54 4.97
C HIS A 95 19.36 -13.67 5.26
N LEU A 96 19.82 -13.35 6.46
CA LEU A 96 21.24 -13.49 6.86
C LEU A 96 21.66 -14.97 7.06
N ILE A 97 20.71 -15.90 7.09
CA ILE A 97 21.02 -17.33 7.18
C ILE A 97 21.49 -17.82 5.81
N LYS A 98 22.74 -18.22 5.73
CA LYS A 98 23.30 -18.86 4.52
C LYS A 98 22.60 -20.18 4.26
N ARG A 99 22.09 -20.38 3.06
CA ARG A 99 21.41 -21.62 2.64
C ARG A 99 22.31 -22.53 1.81
N GLN A 100 23.37 -22.00 1.26
CA GLN A 100 24.37 -22.67 0.45
C GLN A 100 25.74 -22.58 1.11
N GLY A 101 26.67 -23.44 0.73
CA GLY A 101 28.02 -23.53 1.28
C GLY A 101 28.20 -24.65 2.30
N PRO A 102 29.41 -24.76 2.92
CA PRO A 102 29.77 -25.78 3.89
C PRO A 102 28.82 -25.82 5.10
N LEU A 103 28.56 -26.99 5.65
CA LEU A 103 27.64 -27.20 6.77
C LEU A 103 28.01 -26.33 7.99
N LEU A 104 29.30 -26.19 8.27
CA LEU A 104 29.79 -25.37 9.37
C LEU A 104 29.41 -23.88 9.19
N GLU A 105 29.62 -23.32 8.00
CA GLU A 105 29.24 -21.93 7.70
C GLU A 105 27.73 -21.70 7.80
N ARG A 106 26.95 -22.68 7.36
CA ARG A 106 25.49 -22.63 7.49
C ARG A 106 25.07 -22.63 8.96
N ALA A 107 25.66 -23.52 9.77
CA ALA A 107 25.40 -23.58 11.21
C ALA A 107 25.79 -22.29 11.92
N LEU A 108 26.99 -21.74 11.65
CA LEU A 108 27.44 -20.46 12.20
C LEU A 108 26.55 -19.30 11.79
N SER A 109 26.03 -19.28 10.57
CA SER A 109 25.09 -18.24 10.13
C SER A 109 23.76 -18.30 10.90
N VAL A 110 23.28 -19.51 11.22
CA VAL A 110 22.07 -19.70 12.06
C VAL A 110 22.32 -19.18 13.47
N VAL A 111 23.46 -19.52 14.09
CA VAL A 111 23.83 -19.00 15.42
C VAL A 111 23.92 -17.47 15.42
N SER A 112 24.62 -16.90 14.43
CA SER A 112 24.71 -15.46 14.26
C SER A 112 23.33 -14.79 14.12
N TRP A 113 22.44 -15.42 13.31
CA TRP A 113 21.07 -14.95 13.19
C TRP A 113 20.31 -15.01 14.53
N ILE A 114 20.39 -16.10 15.28
CA ILE A 114 19.72 -16.25 16.59
C ILE A 114 20.16 -15.10 17.51
N VAL A 115 21.47 -14.83 17.61
CA VAL A 115 22.00 -13.73 18.45
C VAL A 115 21.47 -12.37 18.00
N LYS A 116 21.50 -12.08 16.70
CA LYS A 116 20.98 -10.81 16.16
C LYS A 116 19.47 -10.69 16.35
N ALA A 117 18.72 -11.74 16.03
CA ALA A 117 17.27 -11.75 16.15
C ALA A 117 16.78 -11.71 17.61
N SER A 118 17.54 -12.21 18.58
CA SER A 118 17.21 -12.09 20.00
C SER A 118 17.39 -10.64 20.52
N ARG A 119 18.32 -9.89 19.96
CA ARG A 119 18.52 -8.47 20.28
C ARG A 119 17.51 -7.56 19.58
N ASN A 120 16.96 -7.99 18.46
CA ASN A 120 15.97 -7.21 17.71
C ASN A 120 14.59 -7.31 18.39
N PRO A 121 13.95 -6.18 18.78
CA PRO A 121 12.64 -6.18 19.39
C PRO A 121 11.54 -6.78 18.49
N HIS A 122 11.73 -6.80 17.19
CA HIS A 122 10.83 -7.40 16.19
C HIS A 122 11.26 -8.83 15.76
N GLY A 123 12.30 -9.37 16.38
CA GLY A 123 12.85 -10.69 16.08
C GLY A 123 12.22 -11.82 16.89
N LEU A 124 13.04 -12.63 17.56
CA LEU A 124 12.59 -13.82 18.28
C LEU A 124 11.69 -13.54 19.49
N ARG A 125 11.69 -12.32 20.04
CA ARG A 125 10.78 -11.93 21.13
C ARG A 125 9.32 -12.00 20.71
N ILE A 126 8.99 -11.67 19.44
CA ILE A 126 7.60 -11.68 18.95
C ILE A 126 6.96 -13.07 19.01
N PRO A 127 7.56 -14.16 18.45
CA PRO A 127 7.03 -15.50 18.60
C PRO A 127 6.81 -15.95 20.05
N VAL A 128 7.76 -15.63 20.94
CA VAL A 128 7.70 -15.99 22.35
C VAL A 128 6.53 -15.28 23.04
N LEU A 129 6.46 -13.97 22.96
CA LEU A 129 5.39 -13.17 23.59
C LEU A 129 4.02 -13.42 22.97
N ALA A 130 3.95 -13.82 21.70
CA ALA A 130 2.71 -14.18 21.03
C ALA A 130 2.33 -15.65 21.20
N SER A 131 3.10 -16.44 21.97
CA SER A 131 2.76 -17.85 22.27
C SER A 131 1.46 -17.95 23.08
N ALA A 132 0.78 -19.10 22.98
CA ALA A 132 -0.53 -19.30 23.62
C ALA A 132 -0.56 -18.98 25.12
N PRO A 133 0.42 -19.39 25.96
CA PRO A 133 0.39 -19.09 27.39
C PRO A 133 0.70 -17.61 27.70
N LEU A 134 1.57 -16.94 26.93
CA LEU A 134 2.03 -15.58 27.26
C LEU A 134 1.16 -14.48 26.64
N PHE A 135 0.60 -14.73 25.47
CA PHE A 135 -0.13 -13.72 24.73
C PHE A 135 -1.31 -13.08 25.48
N PRO A 136 -2.20 -13.84 26.18
CA PRO A 136 -3.31 -13.23 26.93
C PRO A 136 -2.80 -12.24 27.98
N LEU A 137 -1.76 -12.62 28.72
CA LEU A 137 -1.17 -11.77 29.76
C LEU A 137 -0.54 -10.52 29.14
N VAL A 138 0.36 -10.69 28.18
CA VAL A 138 1.09 -9.58 27.55
C VAL A 138 0.15 -8.63 26.82
N SER A 139 -0.79 -9.17 26.04
CA SER A 139 -1.76 -8.33 25.32
C SER A 139 -2.72 -7.63 26.28
N GLY A 140 -3.11 -8.27 27.39
CA GLY A 140 -3.93 -7.68 28.42
C GLY A 140 -3.23 -6.50 29.13
N LEU A 141 -1.95 -6.66 29.47
CA LEU A 141 -1.13 -5.59 30.07
C LEU A 141 -0.94 -4.42 29.08
N LEU A 142 -0.59 -4.73 27.83
CA LEU A 142 -0.44 -3.69 26.79
C LEU A 142 -1.73 -2.90 26.60
N ARG A 143 -2.87 -3.56 26.44
CA ARG A 143 -4.17 -2.90 26.25
C ARG A 143 -4.56 -2.00 27.44
N ARG A 144 -4.25 -2.43 28.69
CA ARG A 144 -4.49 -1.63 29.88
C ARG A 144 -3.56 -0.41 29.95
N SER A 145 -2.34 -0.50 29.42
CA SER A 145 -1.37 0.57 29.40
C SER A 145 -1.49 1.52 28.20
N LEU A 146 -2.50 1.34 27.36
CA LEU A 146 -2.77 2.16 26.16
C LEU A 146 -4.01 3.02 26.41
N PRO A 147 -3.85 4.26 26.95
CA PRO A 147 -4.95 5.21 27.08
C PRO A 147 -5.43 5.61 25.68
N VAL A 148 -6.63 6.11 25.59
CA VAL A 148 -7.12 6.83 24.40
C VAL A 148 -6.34 8.11 24.27
N ASN A 149 -6.05 8.52 23.04
CA ASN A 149 -5.42 9.80 22.75
C ASN A 149 -6.31 10.97 23.26
N PRO A 150 -5.79 11.84 24.14
CA PRO A 150 -6.61 12.89 24.77
C PRO A 150 -7.12 13.93 23.79
N ASP A 151 -6.37 14.24 22.72
CA ASP A 151 -6.84 15.19 21.71
C ASP A 151 -8.00 14.61 20.91
N LEU A 152 -7.91 13.33 20.48
CA LEU A 152 -9.00 12.62 19.80
C LEU A 152 -10.23 12.51 20.71
N GLU A 153 -10.03 12.18 21.99
CA GLU A 153 -11.12 12.11 22.97
C GLU A 153 -11.79 13.47 23.11
N LYS A 154 -11.04 14.56 23.23
CA LYS A 154 -11.56 15.92 23.30
C LYS A 154 -12.43 16.25 22.07
N PHE A 155 -11.95 16.00 20.84
CA PHE A 155 -12.74 16.25 19.64
C PHE A 155 -14.06 15.49 19.64
N VAL A 156 -14.03 14.19 19.91
CA VAL A 156 -15.22 13.33 19.90
C VAL A 156 -16.18 13.62 21.04
N THR A 157 -15.70 14.14 22.19
CA THR A 157 -16.54 14.43 23.37
C THR A 157 -17.11 15.82 23.38
N THR A 158 -16.38 16.82 22.87
CA THR A 158 -16.82 18.22 22.84
C THR A 158 -17.87 18.47 21.77
N ASN A 159 -17.78 17.75 20.65
CA ASN A 159 -18.68 17.87 19.53
C ASN A 159 -19.59 16.63 19.43
N HIS A 160 -20.81 16.82 18.93
CA HIS A 160 -21.71 15.73 18.62
C HIS A 160 -21.52 15.32 17.16
N TYR A 161 -20.94 14.16 16.94
CA TYR A 161 -20.81 13.56 15.60
C TYR A 161 -21.81 12.43 15.42
N ASP A 162 -22.37 12.35 14.23
CA ASP A 162 -23.26 11.26 13.82
C ASP A 162 -22.45 10.08 13.22
N MET A 163 -21.22 10.33 12.75
CA MET A 163 -20.31 9.31 12.20
C MET A 163 -18.85 9.75 12.30
N ILE A 164 -17.94 8.79 12.41
CA ILE A 164 -16.49 8.99 12.33
C ILE A 164 -15.96 8.22 11.13
N VAL A 165 -15.25 8.90 10.22
CA VAL A 165 -14.60 8.34 9.02
C VAL A 165 -13.09 8.53 9.14
N PHE A 166 -12.33 7.52 8.85
CA PHE A 166 -10.87 7.64 8.83
C PHE A 166 -10.22 6.70 7.82
N PRO A 167 -9.42 7.23 6.89
CA PRO A 167 -8.54 6.41 6.08
C PRO A 167 -7.41 5.84 6.96
N SER A 168 -7.14 4.56 6.82
CA SER A 168 -6.08 3.91 7.60
C SER A 168 -5.65 2.58 7.00
N ALA A 169 -4.34 2.27 7.16
CA ALA A 169 -3.83 0.92 7.02
C ALA A 169 -4.23 0.03 8.21
N ALA A 170 -4.97 0.56 9.19
CA ALA A 170 -5.27 -0.07 10.48
C ALA A 170 -4.03 -0.67 11.17
N PHE A 171 -2.94 0.06 11.11
CA PHE A 171 -1.65 -0.23 11.74
C PHE A 171 -1.14 1.00 12.51
N ASP A 172 -2.04 1.82 12.99
CA ASP A 172 -1.81 3.04 13.76
C ASP A 172 -2.70 3.08 15.00
N SER A 173 -2.34 3.92 15.97
CA SER A 173 -3.13 4.10 17.19
C SER A 173 -4.45 4.83 16.93
N VAL A 174 -4.48 5.72 15.93
CA VAL A 174 -5.64 6.56 15.61
C VAL A 174 -6.85 5.69 15.23
N SER A 175 -6.66 4.69 14.37
CA SER A 175 -7.73 3.75 13.98
C SER A 175 -8.31 2.99 15.17
N VAL A 176 -7.46 2.64 16.12
CA VAL A 176 -7.87 1.96 17.37
C VAL A 176 -8.65 2.89 18.27
N ASP A 177 -8.14 4.09 18.49
CA ASP A 177 -8.73 5.05 19.42
C ASP A 177 -10.07 5.58 18.91
N LEU A 178 -10.18 5.90 17.61
CA LEU A 178 -11.44 6.29 17.00
C LEU A 178 -12.48 5.17 17.06
N SER A 179 -12.08 3.89 16.84
CA SER A 179 -12.97 2.74 17.00
C SER A 179 -13.40 2.53 18.46
N ARG A 180 -12.57 2.90 19.45
CA ARG A 180 -12.93 2.86 20.90
C ARG A 180 -13.90 3.97 21.24
N LEU A 181 -13.59 5.21 20.82
CA LEU A 181 -14.41 6.39 21.07
C LEU A 181 -15.79 6.28 20.41
N GLY A 182 -15.84 5.84 19.15
CA GLY A 182 -17.10 5.58 18.45
C GLY A 182 -18.00 4.63 19.24
N ARG A 183 -17.45 3.49 19.69
CA ARG A 183 -18.22 2.53 20.51
C ARG A 183 -18.64 3.11 21.86
N GLN A 184 -17.79 3.90 22.54
CA GLN A 184 -18.09 4.51 23.83
C GLN A 184 -19.22 5.54 23.73
N ARG A 185 -19.31 6.22 22.59
CA ARG A 185 -20.27 7.29 22.32
C ARG A 185 -21.47 6.86 21.48
N ASN A 186 -21.52 5.58 21.07
CA ASN A 186 -22.52 5.06 20.13
C ASN A 186 -22.54 5.86 18.81
N VAL A 187 -21.35 6.22 18.31
CA VAL A 187 -21.14 6.89 17.03
C VAL A 187 -20.51 5.87 16.07
N PRO A 188 -21.16 5.53 14.96
CA PRO A 188 -20.65 4.56 14.00
C PRO A 188 -19.32 5.01 13.40
N THR A 189 -18.45 4.03 13.20
CA THR A 189 -17.10 4.24 12.66
C THR A 189 -16.93 3.55 11.32
N LEU A 190 -16.44 4.27 10.31
CA LEU A 190 -16.11 3.77 8.99
C LEU A 190 -14.60 3.94 8.73
N CYS A 191 -13.86 2.84 8.69
CA CYS A 191 -12.44 2.84 8.31
C CYS A 191 -12.30 2.61 6.80
N LEU A 192 -11.67 3.55 6.09
CA LEU A 192 -11.36 3.42 4.67
C LEU A 192 -9.98 2.76 4.52
N ILE A 193 -9.94 1.51 4.04
CA ILE A 193 -8.69 0.78 3.85
C ILE A 193 -7.90 1.42 2.70
N ASP A 194 -6.76 2.02 3.05
CA ASP A 194 -6.03 2.91 2.14
C ASP A 194 -5.34 2.18 0.98
N ASN A 195 -4.87 0.95 1.17
CA ASN A 195 -4.15 0.23 0.12
C ASN A 195 -4.60 -1.23 0.02
N TRP A 196 -4.57 -1.77 -1.21
CA TRP A 196 -5.03 -3.10 -1.53
C TRP A 196 -4.31 -4.23 -0.78
N ASP A 197 -3.03 -4.04 -0.45
CA ASP A 197 -2.23 -5.01 0.30
C ASP A 197 -2.47 -4.97 1.81
N ASN A 198 -3.09 -3.91 2.34
CA ASN A 198 -3.13 -3.63 3.77
C ASN A 198 -3.68 -4.78 4.59
N LEU A 199 -4.84 -5.32 4.20
CA LEU A 199 -5.54 -6.38 4.93
C LEU A 199 -4.73 -7.67 5.07
N THR A 200 -3.73 -7.89 4.21
CA THR A 200 -2.89 -9.09 4.23
C THR A 200 -1.45 -8.84 4.65
N SER A 201 -0.98 -7.57 4.61
CA SER A 201 0.42 -7.23 4.85
C SER A 201 0.70 -6.44 6.12
N LYS A 202 -0.24 -5.59 6.54
CA LYS A 202 -0.05 -4.65 7.67
C LYS A 202 -1.17 -4.69 8.68
N THR A 203 -2.42 -4.70 8.21
CA THR A 203 -3.61 -4.50 9.02
C THR A 203 -3.81 -5.61 10.03
N VAL A 204 -4.00 -5.24 11.28
CA VAL A 204 -4.48 -6.11 12.34
C VAL A 204 -5.36 -5.30 13.29
N PHE A 205 -6.60 -5.72 13.42
CA PHE A 205 -7.56 -5.03 14.29
C PHE A 205 -7.56 -5.66 15.70
N TRP A 206 -7.04 -4.97 16.72
CA TRP A 206 -7.30 -5.34 18.09
C TRP A 206 -8.55 -4.63 18.65
N LYS A 207 -8.95 -3.55 17.99
CA LYS A 207 -10.27 -2.95 18.08
C LYS A 207 -10.77 -2.71 16.65
N LYS A 208 -11.88 -3.33 16.29
CA LYS A 208 -12.46 -3.20 14.96
C LYS A 208 -13.32 -1.94 14.89
N PRO A 209 -13.30 -1.19 13.77
CA PRO A 209 -14.36 -0.25 13.43
C PRO A 209 -15.68 -0.99 13.20
N ASP A 210 -16.78 -0.28 13.16
CA ASP A 210 -18.10 -0.89 12.90
C ASP A 210 -18.22 -1.28 11.43
N PHE A 211 -17.68 -0.44 10.53
CA PHE A 211 -17.68 -0.67 9.09
C PHE A 211 -16.30 -0.41 8.48
N ILE A 212 -16.05 -1.06 7.34
CA ILE A 212 -14.85 -0.81 6.52
C ILE A 212 -15.23 -0.58 5.07
N GLY A 213 -14.55 0.39 4.44
CA GLY A 213 -14.55 0.60 3.00
C GLY A 213 -13.32 -0.05 2.38
N VAL A 214 -13.49 -0.87 1.36
CA VAL A 214 -12.41 -1.64 0.74
C VAL A 214 -12.37 -1.43 -0.77
N TRP A 215 -11.22 -1.74 -1.37
CA TRP A 215 -10.98 -1.48 -2.79
C TRP A 215 -11.83 -2.34 -3.73
N GLY A 216 -11.96 -3.63 -3.47
CA GLY A 216 -12.66 -4.54 -4.34
C GLY A 216 -13.02 -5.87 -3.68
N GLU A 217 -13.51 -6.80 -4.46
CA GLU A 217 -13.97 -8.10 -3.96
C GLU A 217 -12.84 -8.92 -3.32
N GLN A 218 -11.61 -8.85 -3.82
CA GLN A 218 -10.46 -9.48 -3.17
C GLN A 218 -10.28 -8.99 -1.73
N ALA A 219 -10.28 -7.66 -1.54
CA ALA A 219 -10.13 -7.05 -0.22
C ALA A 219 -11.32 -7.38 0.70
N ARG A 220 -12.55 -7.52 0.16
CA ARG A 220 -13.72 -7.98 0.91
C ARG A 220 -13.52 -9.42 1.42
N GLN A 221 -13.07 -10.33 0.56
CA GLN A 221 -12.77 -11.71 0.95
C GLN A 221 -11.67 -11.79 2.00
N GLN A 222 -10.63 -10.95 1.90
CA GLN A 222 -9.57 -10.84 2.90
C GLN A 222 -10.08 -10.27 4.22
N ALA A 223 -10.95 -9.27 4.20
CA ALA A 223 -11.58 -8.73 5.40
C ALA A 223 -12.39 -9.80 6.16
N MET A 224 -13.13 -10.62 5.44
CA MET A 224 -13.90 -11.73 6.01
C MET A 224 -12.99 -12.85 6.53
N SER A 225 -12.09 -13.38 5.70
CA SER A 225 -11.29 -14.58 6.00
C SER A 225 -10.17 -14.32 7.00
N VAL A 226 -9.48 -13.19 6.88
CA VAL A 226 -8.33 -12.85 7.74
C VAL A 226 -8.78 -12.17 9.01
N HIS A 227 -9.72 -11.20 8.91
CA HIS A 227 -10.09 -10.33 10.02
C HIS A 227 -11.45 -10.64 10.63
N GLY A 228 -12.28 -11.49 9.98
CA GLY A 228 -13.58 -11.93 10.52
C GLY A 228 -14.59 -10.78 10.59
N PHE A 229 -14.64 -9.89 9.59
CA PHE A 229 -15.76 -8.99 9.37
C PHE A 229 -16.92 -9.77 8.75
N SER A 230 -18.14 -9.39 9.06
CA SER A 230 -19.32 -9.89 8.34
C SER A 230 -19.51 -9.12 7.02
N ALA A 231 -20.28 -9.69 6.10
CA ALA A 231 -20.48 -9.07 4.78
C ALA A 231 -21.15 -7.68 4.90
N GLU A 232 -22.03 -7.50 5.87
CA GLU A 232 -22.77 -6.26 6.12
C GLU A 232 -21.88 -5.12 6.66
N GLN A 233 -20.72 -5.46 7.22
CA GLN A 233 -19.75 -4.49 7.73
C GLN A 233 -18.79 -4.00 6.66
N ILE A 234 -18.84 -4.57 5.44
CA ILE A 234 -17.86 -4.30 4.38
C ILE A 234 -18.54 -3.62 3.20
N HIS A 235 -18.03 -2.47 2.82
CA HIS A 235 -18.50 -1.70 1.66
C HIS A 235 -17.43 -1.68 0.56
N LEU A 236 -17.81 -2.03 -0.65
CA LEU A 236 -16.95 -1.89 -1.83
C LEU A 236 -16.96 -0.42 -2.26
N LEU A 237 -15.83 0.25 -2.18
CA LEU A 237 -15.68 1.67 -2.49
C LEU A 237 -14.73 1.95 -3.65
N GLY A 238 -13.78 1.05 -3.92
CA GLY A 238 -12.63 1.41 -4.73
C GLY A 238 -11.67 2.31 -3.93
N THR A 239 -10.97 3.18 -4.63
CA THR A 239 -10.11 4.20 -4.03
C THR A 239 -10.10 5.46 -4.88
N PRO A 240 -10.07 6.67 -4.29
CA PRO A 240 -10.02 7.92 -5.04
C PRO A 240 -8.69 8.11 -5.79
N ARG A 241 -7.66 7.40 -5.37
CA ARG A 241 -6.30 7.47 -5.92
C ARG A 241 -6.25 7.18 -7.42
N PHE A 242 -7.15 6.34 -7.95
CA PHE A 242 -7.09 5.86 -9.33
C PHE A 242 -7.98 6.60 -10.31
N ASP A 243 -8.74 7.59 -9.87
CA ASP A 243 -9.54 8.40 -10.79
C ASP A 243 -8.64 9.11 -11.83
N SER A 244 -7.43 9.57 -11.41
CA SER A 244 -6.44 10.14 -12.33
C SER A 244 -5.85 9.12 -13.32
N TYR A 245 -5.81 7.82 -12.95
CA TYR A 245 -5.32 6.75 -13.84
C TYR A 245 -6.33 6.45 -14.95
N PHE A 246 -7.61 6.45 -14.62
CA PHE A 246 -8.66 6.28 -15.62
C PHE A 246 -8.76 7.50 -16.53
N ALA A 247 -8.68 8.71 -15.95
CA ALA A 247 -8.65 9.93 -16.74
C ALA A 247 -7.46 9.96 -17.71
N ALA A 248 -6.27 9.57 -17.26
CA ALA A 248 -5.08 9.50 -18.09
C ALA A 248 -5.19 8.41 -19.17
N ARG A 249 -5.76 7.23 -18.82
CA ARG A 249 -5.99 6.13 -19.78
C ARG A 249 -6.84 6.57 -20.94
N ASP A 250 -7.91 7.31 -20.65
CA ASP A 250 -8.94 7.70 -21.60
C ASP A 250 -8.65 9.06 -22.28
N ALA A 251 -7.59 9.77 -21.84
CA ALA A 251 -7.15 11.03 -22.43
C ALA A 251 -6.51 10.81 -23.82
N PRO A 252 -6.66 11.77 -24.74
CA PRO A 252 -5.90 11.76 -25.99
C PRO A 252 -4.38 11.74 -25.71
N GLU A 253 -3.60 11.23 -26.66
CA GLU A 253 -2.14 11.17 -26.57
C GLU A 253 -1.54 12.59 -26.63
N GLU A 254 -1.71 13.37 -25.57
CA GLU A 254 -1.07 14.67 -25.41
C GLU A 254 0.20 14.51 -24.56
N GLU A 255 1.27 15.25 -24.91
CA GLU A 255 2.54 15.39 -24.23
C GLU A 255 3.11 14.14 -23.52
N ARG A 256 3.82 13.33 -24.26
CA ARG A 256 4.62 12.23 -23.70
C ARG A 256 5.79 12.78 -22.90
N HIS A 257 6.10 12.16 -21.77
CA HIS A 257 7.29 12.50 -20.98
C HIS A 257 8.61 12.21 -21.72
N TYR A 258 8.57 11.28 -22.67
CA TYR A 258 9.74 10.86 -23.47
C TYR A 258 9.38 10.82 -24.95
N GLU A 259 10.31 11.31 -25.79
CA GLU A 259 10.17 11.29 -27.26
C GLU A 259 10.47 9.91 -27.88
N PHE A 260 10.89 8.95 -27.08
CA PHE A 260 11.22 7.60 -27.51
C PHE A 260 10.32 6.56 -26.85
N PRO A 261 10.08 5.38 -27.49
CA PRO A 261 9.37 4.27 -26.86
C PRO A 261 10.20 3.70 -25.72
N TYR A 262 9.54 3.29 -24.65
CA TYR A 262 10.28 2.78 -23.49
C TYR A 262 9.59 1.62 -22.75
N VAL A 263 10.45 0.76 -22.19
CA VAL A 263 10.10 -0.16 -21.14
C VAL A 263 10.26 0.58 -19.81
N LEU A 264 9.21 0.64 -19.01
CA LEU A 264 9.31 1.24 -17.67
C LEU A 264 9.71 0.16 -16.66
N PHE A 265 10.90 0.32 -16.06
CA PHE A 265 11.32 -0.53 -14.94
C PHE A 265 10.98 0.15 -13.62
N VAL A 266 10.02 -0.42 -12.87
CA VAL A 266 9.57 0.12 -11.59
C VAL A 266 10.23 -0.61 -10.43
N GLY A 267 10.95 0.14 -9.60
CA GLY A 267 11.58 -0.39 -8.39
C GLY A 267 10.59 -0.66 -7.26
N SER A 268 11.00 -1.45 -6.28
CA SER A 268 10.20 -1.86 -5.14
C SER A 268 10.85 -1.50 -3.81
N ALA A 269 10.05 -1.24 -2.77
CA ALA A 269 10.53 -1.15 -1.39
C ALA A 269 11.07 -2.48 -0.83
N MET A 270 10.84 -3.57 -1.54
CA MET A 270 11.32 -4.90 -1.18
C MET A 270 12.71 -5.13 -1.79
N PRO A 271 13.63 -5.78 -1.06
CA PRO A 271 14.97 -6.07 -1.59
C PRO A 271 14.89 -6.90 -2.86
N PHE A 272 15.55 -6.42 -3.91
CA PHE A 272 15.70 -7.08 -5.21
C PHE A 272 16.94 -6.54 -5.92
N ASP A 273 17.61 -7.36 -6.72
CA ASP A 273 18.74 -6.91 -7.56
C ASP A 273 18.22 -6.19 -8.81
N GLU A 274 17.84 -4.92 -8.63
CA GLU A 274 17.33 -4.08 -9.71
C GLU A 274 18.42 -3.78 -10.74
N ILE A 275 19.64 -3.48 -10.31
CA ILE A 275 20.74 -3.11 -11.20
C ILE A 275 21.19 -4.29 -12.09
N GLY A 276 21.37 -5.48 -11.51
CA GLY A 276 21.68 -6.68 -12.29
C GLY A 276 20.58 -7.01 -13.31
N THR A 277 19.32 -6.72 -12.96
CA THR A 277 18.20 -6.93 -13.89
C THR A 277 18.16 -5.87 -14.99
N LEU A 278 18.49 -4.60 -14.70
CA LEU A 278 18.64 -3.57 -15.73
C LEU A 278 19.71 -3.92 -16.74
N HIS A 279 20.87 -4.40 -16.30
CA HIS A 279 21.91 -4.91 -17.22
C HIS A 279 21.43 -6.09 -18.06
N ALA A 280 20.61 -6.99 -17.49
CA ALA A 280 20.06 -8.10 -18.24
C ALA A 280 19.06 -7.63 -19.30
N LEU A 281 18.20 -6.69 -18.98
CA LEU A 281 17.25 -6.08 -19.92
C LEU A 281 17.98 -5.31 -21.03
N GLU A 282 18.97 -4.50 -20.70
CA GLU A 282 19.76 -3.75 -21.69
C GLU A 282 20.43 -4.69 -22.70
N ARG A 283 21.04 -5.78 -22.23
CA ARG A 283 21.60 -6.81 -23.12
C ARG A 283 20.54 -7.45 -24.04
N ILE A 284 19.32 -7.65 -23.57
CA ILE A 284 18.22 -8.14 -24.41
C ILE A 284 17.90 -7.11 -25.50
N LEU A 285 17.78 -5.84 -25.14
CA LEU A 285 17.49 -4.75 -26.10
C LEU A 285 18.60 -4.60 -27.16
N GLU A 286 19.85 -4.90 -26.81
CA GLU A 286 21.01 -4.81 -27.71
C GLU A 286 21.16 -6.02 -28.63
N SER A 287 20.82 -7.20 -28.13
CA SER A 287 21.10 -8.48 -28.82
C SER A 287 19.92 -9.00 -29.64
N ASP A 288 18.68 -8.59 -29.35
CA ASP A 288 17.49 -9.06 -30.06
C ASP A 288 17.09 -8.14 -31.21
N PRO A 289 17.29 -8.53 -32.48
CA PRO A 289 16.94 -7.72 -33.63
C PRO A 289 15.43 -7.51 -33.82
N SER A 290 14.59 -8.27 -33.13
CA SER A 290 13.12 -8.07 -33.14
C SER A 290 12.67 -6.93 -32.25
N VAL A 291 13.52 -6.43 -31.36
CA VAL A 291 13.24 -5.30 -30.49
C VAL A 291 13.54 -3.99 -31.25
N PRO A 292 12.67 -2.97 -31.18
CA PRO A 292 12.89 -1.68 -31.83
C PRO A 292 14.24 -1.05 -31.43
N ALA A 293 15.02 -0.60 -32.41
CA ALA A 293 16.37 -0.08 -32.15
C ALA A 293 16.39 1.19 -31.28
N ASN A 294 15.31 1.96 -31.28
CA ASN A 294 15.12 3.16 -30.45
C ASN A 294 14.41 2.91 -29.10
N LEU A 295 14.06 1.65 -28.78
CA LEU A 295 13.48 1.30 -27.49
C LEU A 295 14.50 1.47 -26.37
N ARG A 296 14.12 2.17 -25.31
CA ARG A 296 14.97 2.44 -24.15
C ARG A 296 14.31 1.88 -22.88
N ILE A 297 15.02 1.92 -21.78
CA ILE A 297 14.51 1.58 -20.45
C ILE A 297 14.45 2.86 -19.65
N VAL A 298 13.29 3.19 -19.10
CA VAL A 298 13.14 4.22 -18.08
C VAL A 298 13.12 3.55 -16.72
N TYR A 299 14.11 3.85 -15.90
CA TYR A 299 14.22 3.29 -14.55
C TYR A 299 13.62 4.25 -13.51
N ARG A 300 12.57 3.80 -12.86
CA ARG A 300 11.96 4.49 -11.70
C ARG A 300 12.26 3.70 -10.44
N PRO A 301 13.37 3.99 -9.72
CA PRO A 301 13.65 3.36 -8.44
C PRO A 301 12.59 3.69 -7.39
N HIS A 302 12.42 2.79 -6.43
CA HIS A 302 11.62 3.15 -5.26
C HIS A 302 12.38 4.23 -4.44
N PRO A 303 11.75 5.33 -4.00
CA PRO A 303 12.44 6.43 -3.32
C PRO A 303 13.30 6.02 -2.12
N TRP A 304 12.95 4.92 -1.45
CA TRP A 304 13.67 4.42 -0.27
C TRP A 304 14.79 3.42 -0.56
N GLN A 305 15.01 3.05 -1.81
CA GLN A 305 15.80 1.87 -2.17
C GLN A 305 17.29 2.14 -2.27
N GLN A 306 17.70 3.33 -2.66
CA GLN A 306 19.10 3.59 -3.01
C GLN A 306 20.12 3.29 -1.91
N LYS A 307 19.74 3.39 -0.64
CA LYS A 307 20.66 3.14 0.47
C LYS A 307 20.51 1.77 1.16
N ARG A 308 19.50 0.97 0.84
CA ARG A 308 19.13 -0.16 1.71
C ARG A 308 19.14 -1.56 1.09
N ASN A 309 18.88 -1.72 -0.18
CA ASN A 309 18.44 -3.02 -0.69
C ASN A 309 19.02 -3.47 -2.02
N SER A 310 19.85 -2.69 -2.70
CA SER A 310 20.54 -3.12 -3.90
C SER A 310 22.02 -3.37 -3.62
N PRO A 311 22.63 -4.43 -4.17
CA PRO A 311 24.07 -4.65 -4.07
C PRO A 311 24.88 -3.58 -4.82
N ALA A 312 24.26 -2.85 -5.76
CA ALA A 312 24.85 -1.73 -6.48
C ALA A 312 23.94 -0.51 -6.46
N VAL A 313 24.52 0.68 -6.54
CA VAL A 313 23.83 1.95 -6.74
C VAL A 313 23.73 2.20 -8.24
N PHE A 314 22.60 2.75 -8.70
CA PHE A 314 22.45 3.13 -10.11
C PHE A 314 23.45 4.23 -10.47
N ASP A 315 24.21 3.99 -11.54
CA ASP A 315 25.05 5.01 -12.19
C ASP A 315 24.70 5.02 -13.68
N SER A 316 24.23 6.15 -14.18
CA SER A 316 23.84 6.29 -15.59
C SER A 316 24.99 6.04 -16.58
N ARG A 317 26.26 6.14 -16.13
CA ARG A 317 27.44 5.87 -16.96
C ARG A 317 27.64 4.39 -17.26
N ASP A 318 27.02 3.52 -16.47
CA ASP A 318 27.11 2.07 -16.64
C ASP A 318 26.13 1.54 -17.70
N PHE A 319 25.29 2.42 -18.27
CA PHE A 319 24.23 2.08 -19.21
C PHE A 319 24.22 2.95 -20.45
N SER A 320 23.90 2.34 -21.59
CA SER A 320 23.73 3.01 -22.88
C SER A 320 22.27 3.33 -23.20
N ARG A 321 21.33 2.48 -22.72
CA ARG A 321 19.89 2.52 -23.00
C ARG A 321 19.00 2.66 -21.79
N VAL A 322 19.54 2.95 -20.60
CA VAL A 322 18.77 3.13 -19.39
C VAL A 322 18.83 4.59 -18.94
N ASP A 323 17.67 5.21 -18.86
CA ASP A 323 17.48 6.56 -18.34
C ASP A 323 16.82 6.51 -16.97
N LEU A 324 17.27 7.37 -16.05
CA LEU A 324 16.58 7.56 -14.78
C LEU A 324 15.29 8.37 -15.03
N ASP A 325 14.19 7.96 -14.39
CA ASP A 325 12.93 8.70 -14.42
C ASP A 325 13.15 10.19 -14.13
N LEU A 326 12.60 11.07 -14.98
CA LEU A 326 12.84 12.51 -14.96
C LEU A 326 12.54 13.15 -13.60
N GLN A 327 11.46 12.74 -12.92
CA GLN A 327 11.13 13.28 -11.63
C GLN A 327 12.13 12.85 -10.54
N ILE A 328 12.52 11.59 -10.54
CA ILE A 328 13.55 11.09 -9.62
C ILE A 328 14.90 11.73 -9.93
N LYS A 329 15.25 11.88 -11.22
CA LYS A 329 16.47 12.55 -11.67
C LYS A 329 16.53 13.99 -11.16
N ALA A 330 15.45 14.75 -11.31
CA ALA A 330 15.39 16.13 -10.84
C ALA A 330 15.63 16.24 -9.32
N ALA A 331 15.09 15.33 -8.53
CA ALA A 331 15.32 15.29 -7.09
C ALA A 331 16.77 14.96 -6.74
N PHE A 332 17.40 14.01 -7.46
CA PHE A 332 18.82 13.67 -7.28
C PHE A 332 19.76 14.78 -7.70
N ASP A 333 19.51 15.40 -8.84
CA ASP A 333 20.32 16.51 -9.36
C ASP A 333 20.25 17.73 -8.41
N ALA A 334 19.12 17.91 -7.72
CA ALA A 334 18.95 18.90 -6.65
C ALA A 334 19.63 18.51 -5.31
N GLY A 335 20.30 17.36 -5.23
CA GLY A 335 20.95 16.87 -4.02
C GLY A 335 20.00 16.44 -2.89
N LEU A 336 18.72 16.19 -3.23
CA LEU A 336 17.73 15.73 -2.26
C LEU A 336 17.92 14.25 -1.95
N GLU A 337 18.07 13.92 -0.68
CA GLU A 337 18.03 12.54 -0.24
C GLU A 337 16.58 12.07 -0.13
N PRO A 338 16.25 10.86 -0.67
CA PRO A 338 14.89 10.35 -0.60
C PRO A 338 14.53 10.01 0.84
N GLU A 339 13.89 10.92 1.51
CA GLU A 339 13.21 10.65 2.76
C GLU A 339 11.76 10.24 2.50
N LYS A 340 11.22 9.47 3.44
CA LYS A 340 9.92 8.80 3.35
C LYS A 340 8.73 9.75 3.10
N THR A 341 8.90 11.00 3.49
CA THR A 341 7.88 12.03 3.54
C THR A 341 8.22 13.27 2.74
N ASP A 342 9.36 13.27 2.01
CA ASP A 342 9.77 14.42 1.23
C ASP A 342 8.79 14.66 0.07
N PRO A 343 8.08 15.81 0.06
CA PRO A 343 7.16 16.16 -1.02
C PRO A 343 7.82 16.17 -2.41
N ALA A 344 9.13 16.42 -2.50
CA ALA A 344 9.87 16.42 -3.77
C ALA A 344 9.90 15.04 -4.46
N PHE A 345 9.70 13.95 -3.71
CA PHE A 345 9.56 12.59 -4.26
C PHE A 345 8.11 12.14 -4.42
N GLN A 346 7.15 13.04 -4.17
CA GLN A 346 5.73 12.80 -4.41
C GLN A 346 5.28 13.66 -5.60
N PRO A 347 5.26 13.08 -6.83
CA PRO A 347 4.89 13.82 -8.02
C PRO A 347 3.45 14.31 -7.96
N GLU A 348 3.11 15.21 -8.87
CA GLU A 348 1.74 15.56 -9.16
C GLU A 348 0.90 14.33 -9.47
N LEU A 349 -0.40 14.38 -9.20
CA LEU A 349 -1.31 13.24 -9.32
C LEU A 349 -1.36 12.66 -10.75
N GLY A 350 -1.11 13.48 -11.77
CA GLY A 350 -1.12 13.07 -13.18
C GLY A 350 0.18 12.44 -13.68
N TYR A 351 1.31 12.61 -12.98
CA TYR A 351 2.62 12.21 -13.51
C TYR A 351 2.76 10.69 -13.70
N TYR A 352 2.51 9.91 -12.67
CA TYR A 352 2.62 8.44 -12.79
C TYR A 352 1.57 7.82 -13.70
N PRO A 353 0.30 8.25 -13.68
CA PRO A 353 -0.66 7.78 -14.66
C PRO A 353 -0.20 7.94 -16.11
N SER A 354 0.33 9.11 -16.50
CA SER A 354 0.83 9.33 -17.86
C SER A 354 2.12 8.55 -18.15
N LEU A 355 3.05 8.48 -17.18
CA LEU A 355 4.27 7.67 -17.31
C LEU A 355 3.94 6.19 -17.54
N LEU A 356 2.94 5.65 -16.86
CA LEU A 356 2.51 4.27 -17.02
C LEU A 356 1.74 4.06 -18.33
N ARG A 357 0.86 5.01 -18.70
CA ARG A 357 0.11 4.97 -19.96
C ARG A 357 1.01 4.89 -21.18
N ASP A 358 2.13 5.62 -21.17
CA ASP A 358 2.98 5.79 -22.35
C ASP A 358 4.06 4.70 -22.46
N ALA A 359 4.24 3.86 -21.44
CA ALA A 359 5.18 2.74 -21.48
C ALA A 359 4.71 1.65 -22.45
N GLU A 360 5.62 1.03 -23.21
CA GLU A 360 5.30 -0.14 -24.03
C GLU A 360 5.05 -1.38 -23.15
N VAL A 361 5.90 -1.58 -22.15
CA VAL A 361 5.82 -2.67 -21.17
C VAL A 361 6.26 -2.13 -19.81
N VAL A 362 5.63 -2.57 -18.74
CA VAL A 362 6.08 -2.25 -17.38
C VAL A 362 6.64 -3.50 -16.71
N ILE A 363 7.86 -3.39 -16.20
CA ILE A 363 8.61 -4.50 -15.59
C ILE A 363 9.05 -4.08 -14.18
N GLY A 364 8.98 -4.98 -13.23
CA GLY A 364 9.55 -4.72 -11.91
C GLY A 364 9.31 -5.83 -10.90
N PRO A 365 10.00 -5.78 -9.75
CA PRO A 365 9.68 -6.63 -8.61
C PRO A 365 8.29 -6.29 -8.06
N LEU A 366 7.74 -7.17 -7.22
CA LEU A 366 6.38 -7.05 -6.73
C LEU A 366 6.13 -5.73 -5.99
N THR A 367 5.43 -4.82 -6.65
CA THR A 367 5.06 -3.47 -6.18
C THR A 367 3.65 -3.10 -6.64
N THR A 368 3.00 -2.15 -5.95
CA THR A 368 1.66 -1.68 -6.32
C THR A 368 1.63 -1.05 -7.72
N MET A 369 2.72 -0.43 -8.18
CA MET A 369 2.81 0.15 -9.52
C MET A 369 2.56 -0.87 -10.65
N LEU A 370 2.81 -2.16 -10.43
CA LEU A 370 2.47 -3.19 -11.41
C LEU A 370 0.95 -3.34 -11.58
N PHE A 371 0.20 -3.20 -10.48
CA PHE A 371 -1.26 -3.16 -10.57
C PHE A 371 -1.75 -1.87 -11.24
N GLU A 372 -1.16 -0.74 -10.88
CA GLU A 372 -1.44 0.57 -11.51
C GLU A 372 -1.21 0.53 -13.03
N SER A 373 -0.16 -0.17 -13.47
CA SER A 373 0.14 -0.38 -14.91
C SER A 373 -0.96 -1.18 -15.61
N ALA A 374 -1.49 -2.20 -14.95
CA ALA A 374 -2.60 -2.99 -15.48
C ALA A 374 -3.88 -2.14 -15.63
N LEU A 375 -4.12 -1.16 -14.74
CA LEU A 375 -5.22 -0.20 -14.89
C LEU A 375 -5.05 0.72 -16.11
N CYS A 376 -3.80 1.03 -16.49
CA CYS A 376 -3.47 1.78 -17.70
C CYS A 376 -3.45 0.90 -18.97
N LEU A 377 -3.91 -0.35 -18.89
CA LEU A 377 -3.95 -1.33 -19.98
C LEU A 377 -2.56 -1.61 -20.59
N ARG A 378 -1.51 -1.61 -19.76
CA ARG A 378 -0.16 -1.91 -20.20
C ARG A 378 0.25 -3.33 -19.87
N PRO A 379 1.01 -4.00 -20.77
CA PRO A 379 1.62 -5.29 -20.46
C PRO A 379 2.52 -5.18 -19.23
N VAL A 380 2.39 -6.13 -18.31
CA VAL A 380 3.14 -6.14 -17.05
C VAL A 380 3.92 -7.43 -16.92
N ILE A 381 5.22 -7.31 -16.61
CA ILE A 381 6.09 -8.45 -16.25
C ILE A 381 6.50 -8.29 -14.78
N ALA A 382 5.84 -9.03 -13.90
CA ALA A 382 6.09 -9.03 -12.47
C ALA A 382 7.25 -9.98 -12.14
N LEU A 383 8.41 -9.43 -11.77
CA LEU A 383 9.59 -10.22 -11.40
C LEU A 383 9.35 -10.90 -10.06
N SER A 384 9.29 -12.23 -10.06
CA SER A 384 9.01 -13.02 -8.88
C SER A 384 9.95 -14.22 -8.70
N TYR A 385 11.14 -14.15 -9.31
CA TYR A 385 12.19 -15.14 -9.18
C TYR A 385 13.18 -14.81 -8.06
N PHE A 386 14.05 -15.77 -7.75
CA PHE A 386 15.17 -15.55 -6.85
C PHE A 386 16.29 -14.82 -7.59
N ASP A 387 16.66 -13.63 -7.12
CA ASP A 387 17.64 -12.75 -7.74
C ASP A 387 19.11 -13.07 -7.39
N GLY A 388 19.38 -14.19 -6.72
CA GLY A 388 20.71 -14.57 -6.27
C GLY A 388 21.10 -14.07 -4.88
N TYR A 389 20.50 -12.98 -4.41
CA TYR A 389 20.83 -12.29 -3.16
C TYR A 389 19.72 -12.36 -2.11
N HIS A 390 18.45 -12.20 -2.52
CA HIS A 390 17.31 -12.02 -1.64
C HIS A 390 16.36 -13.24 -1.66
N PRO A 391 16.40 -14.12 -0.68
CA PRO A 391 15.78 -15.46 -0.74
C PRO A 391 14.25 -15.48 -0.77
N ASN A 392 13.59 -14.33 -0.70
CA ASN A 392 12.14 -14.25 -0.53
C ASN A 392 11.45 -13.33 -1.53
N THR A 393 11.94 -13.25 -2.76
CA THR A 393 11.36 -12.41 -3.81
C THR A 393 10.09 -13.02 -4.43
N GLY A 394 9.82 -14.31 -4.20
CA GLY A 394 8.71 -15.02 -4.83
C GLY A 394 7.33 -14.60 -4.34
N ARG A 395 6.37 -14.56 -5.27
CA ARG A 395 4.96 -14.18 -5.04
C ARG A 395 4.24 -14.99 -3.96
N ARG A 396 4.78 -16.16 -3.59
CA ARG A 396 4.16 -17.05 -2.59
C ARG A 396 3.88 -16.41 -1.22
N TYR A 397 4.57 -15.32 -0.92
CA TYR A 397 4.37 -14.57 0.33
C TYR A 397 3.45 -13.36 0.18
N PHE A 398 3.15 -12.95 -1.04
CA PHE A 398 2.40 -11.74 -1.32
C PHE A 398 1.00 -12.10 -1.77
N VAL A 399 0.15 -12.47 -0.79
CA VAL A 399 -1.20 -12.99 -1.07
C VAL A 399 -2.11 -11.99 -1.78
N HIS A 400 -1.81 -10.70 -1.69
CA HIS A 400 -2.54 -9.67 -2.43
C HIS A 400 -2.27 -9.71 -3.96
N PHE A 401 -1.19 -10.38 -4.41
CA PHE A 401 -0.96 -10.64 -5.83
C PHE A 401 -1.66 -11.91 -6.35
N GLU A 402 -2.33 -12.68 -5.48
CA GLU A 402 -3.07 -13.86 -5.92
C GLU A 402 -4.25 -13.44 -6.81
N GLY A 403 -4.37 -14.05 -7.97
CA GLY A 403 -5.39 -13.72 -8.98
C GLY A 403 -4.95 -12.72 -10.06
N MET A 404 -3.80 -12.03 -9.89
CA MET A 404 -3.31 -11.07 -10.89
C MET A 404 -3.01 -11.72 -12.24
N GLU A 405 -2.72 -13.03 -12.28
CA GLU A 405 -2.56 -13.79 -13.51
C GLU A 405 -3.83 -13.88 -14.36
N ARG A 406 -4.97 -13.48 -13.82
CA ARG A 406 -6.26 -13.41 -14.56
C ARG A 406 -6.45 -12.06 -15.24
N VAL A 407 -5.64 -11.06 -14.91
CA VAL A 407 -5.68 -9.76 -15.56
C VAL A 407 -4.92 -9.89 -16.89
N PRO A 408 -5.54 -9.63 -18.02
CA PRO A 408 -4.88 -9.71 -19.32
C PRO A 408 -3.64 -8.84 -19.37
N GLY A 409 -2.58 -9.34 -20.01
CA GLY A 409 -1.31 -8.64 -20.09
C GLY A 409 -0.47 -8.69 -18.81
N PHE A 410 -0.97 -9.25 -17.70
CA PHE A 410 -0.19 -9.39 -16.47
C PHE A 410 0.47 -10.76 -16.39
N THR A 411 1.79 -10.81 -16.44
CA THR A 411 2.58 -12.05 -16.38
C THR A 411 3.53 -12.06 -15.20
N PHE A 412 3.76 -13.24 -14.62
CA PHE A 412 4.78 -13.45 -13.59
C PHE A 412 6.04 -14.05 -14.19
N CYS A 413 7.17 -13.35 -14.10
CA CYS A 413 8.47 -13.89 -14.43
C CYS A 413 9.03 -14.66 -13.22
N ASN A 414 8.91 -15.99 -13.28
CA ASN A 414 9.31 -16.87 -12.16
C ASN A 414 10.76 -17.36 -12.28
N ARG A 415 11.43 -17.13 -13.42
CA ARG A 415 12.84 -17.45 -13.67
C ARG A 415 13.47 -16.32 -14.47
N ALA A 416 14.68 -15.95 -14.13
CA ALA A 416 15.42 -14.91 -14.89
C ALA A 416 15.59 -15.28 -16.37
N SER A 417 15.71 -16.59 -16.70
CA SER A 417 15.79 -17.09 -18.07
C SER A 417 14.54 -16.80 -18.92
N ASP A 418 13.39 -16.60 -18.29
CA ASP A 418 12.13 -16.44 -18.99
C ASP A 418 11.90 -14.96 -19.40
N LEU A 419 12.70 -14.03 -18.84
CA LEU A 419 12.54 -12.58 -19.01
C LEU A 419 12.60 -12.14 -20.48
N HIS A 420 13.55 -12.68 -21.24
CA HIS A 420 13.71 -12.37 -22.68
C HIS A 420 12.44 -12.75 -23.47
N GLY A 421 12.00 -14.00 -23.34
CA GLY A 421 10.81 -14.48 -24.05
C GLY A 421 9.55 -13.72 -23.65
N GLN A 422 9.40 -13.40 -22.36
CA GLN A 422 8.25 -12.62 -21.87
C GLN A 422 8.27 -11.17 -22.36
N LEU A 423 9.45 -10.51 -22.38
CA LEU A 423 9.57 -9.16 -22.91
C LEU A 423 9.20 -9.11 -24.40
N ARG A 424 9.73 -10.06 -25.18
CA ARG A 424 9.39 -10.18 -26.60
C ARG A 424 7.89 -10.37 -26.82
N SER A 425 7.28 -11.29 -26.07
CA SER A 425 5.83 -11.52 -26.12
C SER A 425 5.02 -10.29 -25.71
N ALA A 426 5.48 -9.54 -24.72
CA ALA A 426 4.80 -8.33 -24.26
C ALA A 426 4.89 -7.18 -25.27
N LEU A 427 5.98 -7.07 -25.99
CA LEU A 427 6.17 -6.06 -27.05
C LEU A 427 5.35 -6.37 -28.32
N ASP A 428 5.02 -7.65 -28.56
CA ASP A 428 4.30 -8.11 -29.77
C ASP A 428 2.76 -7.96 -29.66
N GLN A 429 2.27 -7.50 -28.51
CA GLN A 429 0.82 -7.51 -28.23
C GLN A 429 0.14 -6.15 -28.46
N GLU A 430 -0.13 -5.77 -29.70
CA GLU A 430 -1.19 -4.82 -30.04
C GLU A 430 -2.57 -5.27 -29.52
N THR A 431 -2.75 -6.57 -29.29
CA THR A 431 -4.00 -7.25 -28.94
C THR A 431 -4.42 -7.05 -27.49
N ILE A 432 -3.50 -6.82 -26.54
CA ILE A 432 -3.84 -6.75 -25.11
C ILE A 432 -4.70 -5.52 -24.79
N ARG A 433 -4.45 -4.39 -25.45
CA ARG A 433 -5.25 -3.16 -25.25
C ARG A 433 -6.75 -3.34 -25.59
N ALA A 434 -7.06 -4.25 -26.52
CA ALA A 434 -8.41 -4.49 -26.98
C ALA A 434 -9.19 -5.51 -26.11
N GLU A 435 -8.49 -6.35 -25.32
CA GLU A 435 -9.11 -7.46 -24.58
C GLU A 435 -9.35 -7.18 -23.10
N VAL A 436 -8.74 -6.12 -22.54
CA VAL A 436 -8.91 -5.80 -21.12
C VAL A 436 -10.24 -5.11 -20.90
N SER A 437 -11.20 -5.84 -20.37
CA SER A 437 -12.46 -5.26 -19.90
C SER A 437 -12.31 -4.79 -18.43
N ASP A 438 -13.05 -3.74 -18.06
CA ASP A 438 -13.13 -3.23 -16.68
C ASP A 438 -13.58 -4.32 -15.68
N THR A 439 -14.27 -5.35 -16.14
CA THR A 439 -14.71 -6.49 -15.34
C THR A 439 -13.57 -7.33 -14.78
N GLN A 440 -12.40 -7.35 -15.42
CA GLN A 440 -11.26 -8.17 -14.98
C GLN A 440 -10.44 -7.52 -13.88
N THR A 441 -10.41 -6.18 -13.84
CA THR A 441 -9.78 -5.41 -12.76
C THR A 441 -10.75 -5.18 -11.60
N SER A 442 -12.06 -5.29 -11.78
CA SER A 442 -13.10 -5.03 -10.77
C SER A 442 -12.99 -5.94 -9.53
N TYR A 443 -12.41 -7.14 -9.68
CA TYR A 443 -12.10 -8.02 -8.55
C TYR A 443 -11.14 -7.37 -7.54
N PHE A 444 -10.18 -6.58 -8.02
CA PHE A 444 -9.20 -5.87 -7.19
C PHE A 444 -9.64 -4.45 -6.85
N LEU A 445 -10.29 -3.78 -7.81
CA LEU A 445 -10.71 -2.40 -7.69
C LEU A 445 -12.16 -2.25 -8.14
N PHE A 446 -13.06 -2.06 -7.19
CA PHE A 446 -14.48 -1.87 -7.45
C PHE A 446 -14.73 -0.56 -8.19
N GLN A 447 -15.47 -0.66 -9.27
CA GLN A 447 -15.99 0.45 -10.05
C GLN A 447 -17.43 0.16 -10.44
N ASP A 448 -18.25 1.19 -10.46
CA ASP A 448 -19.58 1.23 -11.01
C ASP A 448 -19.79 2.57 -11.73
N HIS A 449 -21.04 2.92 -12.04
CA HIS A 449 -21.39 4.18 -12.69
C HIS A 449 -21.24 5.42 -11.80
N LEU A 450 -20.97 5.24 -10.50
CA LEU A 450 -20.77 6.34 -9.55
C LEU A 450 -19.28 6.68 -9.42
N SER A 451 -18.99 7.94 -9.21
CA SER A 451 -17.66 8.40 -8.80
C SER A 451 -17.34 7.96 -7.36
N TYR A 452 -16.06 7.96 -6.98
CA TYR A 452 -15.68 7.62 -5.62
C TYR A 452 -16.37 8.53 -4.56
N PRO A 453 -16.43 9.86 -4.70
CA PRO A 453 -17.15 10.73 -3.76
C PRO A 453 -18.63 10.35 -3.60
N GLU A 454 -19.31 9.99 -4.69
CA GLU A 454 -20.72 9.59 -4.67
C GLU A 454 -20.89 8.25 -3.95
N ARG A 455 -20.04 7.26 -4.23
CA ARG A 455 -20.05 5.97 -3.50
C ARG A 455 -19.81 6.17 -2.00
N LEU A 456 -18.84 7.00 -1.63
CA LEU A 456 -18.56 7.28 -0.22
C LEU A 456 -19.75 7.95 0.47
N ALA A 457 -20.42 8.91 -0.19
CA ALA A 457 -21.63 9.55 0.33
C ALA A 457 -22.78 8.56 0.47
N GLN A 458 -22.99 7.67 -0.49
CA GLN A 458 -24.02 6.63 -0.43
C GLN A 458 -23.78 5.63 0.71
N VAL A 459 -22.53 5.19 0.89
CA VAL A 459 -22.14 4.31 2.01
C VAL A 459 -22.35 5.03 3.34
N SER A 460 -21.95 6.28 3.46
CA SER A 460 -22.15 7.09 4.67
C SER A 460 -23.63 7.25 5.03
N ALA A 461 -24.49 7.48 4.03
CA ALA A 461 -25.93 7.53 4.25
C ALA A 461 -26.51 6.18 4.71
N SER A 462 -25.98 5.07 4.20
CA SER A 462 -26.38 3.71 4.61
C SER A 462 -25.99 3.43 6.05
N VAL A 463 -24.75 3.76 6.45
CA VAL A 463 -24.24 3.63 7.82
C VAL A 463 -25.10 4.44 8.81
N LEU A 464 -25.38 5.70 8.51
CA LEU A 464 -26.22 6.58 9.34
C LEU A 464 -27.66 6.08 9.49
N LYS A 465 -28.21 5.41 8.48
CA LYS A 465 -29.57 4.81 8.51
C LYS A 465 -29.61 3.53 9.35
N SER A 466 -28.58 2.68 9.29
CA SER A 466 -28.53 1.42 10.03
C SER A 466 -28.54 1.65 11.54
N GLU A 467 -27.83 2.63 12.04
CA GLU A 467 -27.81 3.02 13.47
C GLU A 467 -29.16 3.56 13.98
N LYS A 468 -29.84 4.39 13.17
CA LYS A 468 -31.18 4.88 13.53
C LYS A 468 -32.22 3.74 13.66
N ARG A 469 -32.04 2.64 12.96
CA ARG A 469 -32.89 1.44 13.10
C ARG A 469 -32.54 0.65 14.38
N ALA A 470 -31.24 0.46 14.67
CA ALA A 470 -30.80 -0.26 15.86
C ALA A 470 -31.26 0.45 17.16
N THR A 471 -31.17 1.77 17.21
CA THR A 471 -31.63 2.56 18.37
C THR A 471 -33.16 2.59 18.53
N ARG A 472 -33.94 2.44 17.45
CA ARG A 472 -35.41 2.35 17.51
C ARG A 472 -35.90 0.98 17.97
N THR A 473 -35.20 -0.10 17.66
CA THR A 473 -35.56 -1.49 18.09
C THR A 473 -35.11 -1.81 19.50
N SER A 474 -34.21 -1.02 20.09
CA SER A 474 -33.70 -1.18 21.46
C SER A 474 -34.42 -0.32 22.51
N LYS A 475 -35.46 0.46 22.12
CA LYS A 475 -36.37 1.08 23.09
C LYS A 475 -37.51 0.12 23.38
N PRO A 476 -37.71 -0.28 24.66
CA PRO A 476 -38.76 -1.18 25.08
C PRO A 476 -40.17 -0.61 24.86
#